data_c1872f1855d954add96aca28c86e3ec5
#
_entry.id   c1872f1855d954add96aca28c86e3ec5
#
_cell.length_a   1.000
_cell.length_b   1.000
_cell.length_c   1.000
_cell.angle_alpha   90.00
_cell.angle_beta   90.00
_cell.angle_gamma   90.00
#
_symmetry.space_group_name_H-M   'P 1'
#
loop_
_entity.id
_entity.type
_entity.pdbx_description
1 polymer ?
#
loop_
_entity_poly.entity_id
_entity_poly.type
_entity_poly.pdbx_seq_one_letter_code
_entity_poly.pdbx_strand_id
1 'polypeptide(L)'
;MPPKKVQTTIKLQLPAGKATPAPPVGTALGPHGLNIMDFCKQFNAKTGKEPDGMIFPVLVSVYTDRTFTFILKTPPASVLLLRAAGIAKGSPEPNRNKVGKVTKKQVEEIAKIKLVDLNTTSLDSAVRTVMGTARNMGLEVVEA
;
A
#
# COMPACT_ATOMS: atom_id res chain seq x y z
N MET A 1 2.92 23.54 23.04
CA MET A 1 3.78 22.37 23.30
C MET A 1 4.86 22.29 22.23
N PRO A 2 6.12 22.09 22.59
CA PRO A 2 7.15 21.94 21.59
C PRO A 2 6.83 20.69 20.71
N PRO A 3 7.15 20.72 19.42
CA PRO A 3 6.90 19.58 18.55
C PRO A 3 7.68 18.36 19.05
N LYS A 4 7.00 17.24 19.19
CA LYS A 4 7.63 15.99 19.59
C LYS A 4 8.64 15.57 18.53
N LYS A 5 9.86 15.24 18.96
CA LYS A 5 10.87 14.72 18.02
C LYS A 5 10.51 13.32 17.58
N VAL A 6 10.46 13.12 16.26
CA VAL A 6 10.34 11.80 15.67
C VAL A 6 11.66 11.06 15.86
N GLN A 7 11.63 9.92 16.54
CA GLN A 7 12.78 9.08 16.75
C GLN A 7 13.07 8.22 15.53
N THR A 8 12.03 7.61 14.98
CA THR A 8 12.13 6.78 13.79
C THR A 8 10.79 6.68 13.08
N THR A 9 10.84 6.25 11.84
CA THR A 9 9.66 6.00 11.02
C THR A 9 9.66 4.57 10.53
N ILE A 10 8.55 3.87 10.70
CA ILE A 10 8.40 2.46 10.31
C ILE A 10 7.37 2.37 9.20
N LYS A 11 7.71 1.62 8.16
CA LYS A 11 6.78 1.35 7.04
C LYS A 11 6.31 -0.09 7.12
N LEU A 12 5.00 -0.29 7.06
CA LEU A 12 4.35 -1.59 7.11
C LEU A 12 3.33 -1.70 5.99
N GLN A 13 3.06 -2.94 5.58
CA GLN A 13 1.93 -3.26 4.69
C GLN A 13 1.06 -4.29 5.39
N LEU A 14 -0.20 -3.96 5.60
CA LEU A 14 -1.13 -4.78 6.37
C LEU A 14 -2.45 -4.94 5.63
N PRO A 15 -3.07 -6.14 5.71
CA PRO A 15 -4.42 -6.34 5.21
C PRO A 15 -5.44 -5.49 5.97
N ALA A 16 -6.41 -4.94 5.26
CA ALA A 16 -7.47 -4.12 5.87
C ALA A 16 -8.25 -4.91 6.91
N GLY A 17 -8.42 -4.32 8.09
CA GLY A 17 -9.21 -4.88 9.19
C GLY A 17 -8.63 -6.13 9.86
N LYS A 18 -7.42 -6.56 9.48
CA LYS A 18 -6.81 -7.82 9.95
C LYS A 18 -5.44 -7.63 10.62
N ALA A 19 -5.16 -6.44 11.14
CA ALA A 19 -3.93 -6.24 11.89
C ALA A 19 -3.96 -7.02 13.21
N THR A 20 -2.92 -7.80 13.44
CA THR A 20 -2.74 -8.60 14.66
C THR A 20 -1.37 -8.34 15.27
N PRO A 21 -1.18 -8.63 16.59
CA PRO A 21 0.13 -8.50 17.23
C PRO A 21 1.19 -9.46 16.70
N ALA A 22 0.79 -10.45 15.92
CA ALA A 22 1.71 -11.39 15.27
C ALA A 22 2.59 -10.70 14.19
N PRO A 23 3.70 -11.28 13.77
CA PRO A 23 4.47 -10.73 12.67
C PRO A 23 3.60 -10.44 11.42
N PRO A 24 3.83 -9.33 10.69
CA PRO A 24 5.00 -8.42 10.79
C PRO A 24 4.87 -7.28 11.81
N VAL A 25 3.70 -7.06 12.41
CA VAL A 25 3.44 -5.90 13.29
C VAL A 25 4.27 -5.99 14.58
N GLY A 26 4.23 -7.12 15.26
CA GLY A 26 4.96 -7.33 16.51
C GLY A 26 6.47 -7.19 16.36
N THR A 27 7.03 -7.72 15.30
CA THR A 27 8.47 -7.62 15.02
C THR A 27 8.92 -6.23 14.63
N ALA A 28 8.06 -5.45 13.98
CA ALA A 28 8.37 -4.08 13.56
C ALA A 28 8.22 -3.07 14.69
N LEU A 29 7.18 -3.18 15.51
CA LEU A 29 6.84 -2.21 16.55
C LEU A 29 7.43 -2.57 17.92
N GLY A 30 7.64 -3.85 18.20
CA GLY A 30 8.13 -4.35 19.50
C GLY A 30 9.46 -3.73 19.94
N PRO A 31 10.51 -3.69 19.10
CA PRO A 31 11.80 -3.11 19.47
C PRO A 31 11.75 -1.63 19.87
N HIS A 32 10.70 -0.92 19.45
CA HIS A 32 10.50 0.51 19.75
C HIS A 32 9.66 0.74 21.01
N GLY A 33 9.20 -0.33 21.67
CA GLY A 33 8.44 -0.24 22.91
C GLY A 33 7.05 0.37 22.75
N LEU A 34 6.45 0.24 21.57
CA LEU A 34 5.11 0.75 21.27
C LEU A 34 4.02 -0.21 21.73
N ASN A 35 2.84 0.34 22.01
CA ASN A 35 1.66 -0.46 22.32
C ASN A 35 1.06 -1.05 21.02
N ILE A 36 1.42 -2.30 20.73
CA ILE A 36 1.01 -3.03 19.53
C ILE A 36 -0.51 -3.20 19.48
N MET A 37 -1.15 -3.46 20.61
CA MET A 37 -2.60 -3.67 20.68
C MET A 37 -3.39 -2.41 20.30
N ASP A 38 -2.94 -1.25 20.76
CA ASP A 38 -3.56 0.04 20.41
C ASP A 38 -3.41 0.34 18.93
N PHE A 39 -2.24 0.07 18.38
CA PHE A 39 -2.01 0.22 16.94
C PHE A 39 -2.97 -0.67 16.13
N CYS A 40 -3.07 -1.94 16.46
CA CYS A 40 -3.97 -2.88 15.79
C CYS A 40 -5.44 -2.43 15.86
N LYS A 41 -5.89 -1.99 17.04
CA LYS A 41 -7.26 -1.48 17.21
C LYS A 41 -7.54 -0.27 16.34
N GLN A 42 -6.66 0.72 16.36
CA GLN A 42 -6.82 1.94 15.56
C GLN A 42 -6.76 1.66 14.07
N PHE A 43 -5.84 0.82 13.63
CA PHE A 43 -5.73 0.40 12.24
C PHE A 43 -6.99 -0.32 11.77
N ASN A 44 -7.46 -1.32 12.53
CA ASN A 44 -8.66 -2.08 12.19
C ASN A 44 -9.91 -1.19 12.18
N ALA A 45 -10.02 -0.24 13.09
CA ALA A 45 -11.12 0.72 13.11
C ALA A 45 -11.13 1.62 11.87
N LYS A 46 -9.95 2.08 11.41
CA LYS A 46 -9.83 2.92 10.22
C LYS A 46 -10.06 2.16 8.91
N THR A 47 -9.65 0.90 8.86
CA THR A 47 -9.71 0.08 7.63
C THR A 47 -10.87 -0.90 7.60
N GLY A 48 -11.71 -0.95 8.63
CA GLY A 48 -12.81 -1.91 8.74
C GLY A 48 -13.90 -1.77 7.67
N LYS A 49 -13.99 -0.62 7.02
CA LYS A 49 -14.93 -0.35 5.92
C LYS A 49 -14.38 -0.70 4.54
N GLU A 50 -13.10 -1.02 4.46
CA GLU A 50 -12.44 -1.31 3.21
C GLU A 50 -12.68 -2.76 2.76
N PRO A 51 -12.59 -3.05 1.45
CA PRO A 51 -12.78 -4.40 0.95
C PRO A 51 -11.78 -5.39 1.55
N ASP A 52 -12.25 -6.60 1.84
CA ASP A 52 -11.39 -7.70 2.28
C ASP A 52 -10.30 -8.02 1.26
N GLY A 53 -9.10 -8.33 1.74
CA GLY A 53 -7.94 -8.64 0.92
C GLY A 53 -7.20 -7.44 0.37
N MET A 54 -7.67 -6.22 0.63
CA MET A 54 -6.94 -5.01 0.28
C MET A 54 -5.79 -4.77 1.26
N ILE A 55 -4.60 -4.54 0.74
CA ILE A 55 -3.41 -4.25 1.54
C ILE A 55 -3.21 -2.75 1.60
N PHE A 56 -3.00 -2.20 2.80
CA PHE A 56 -2.73 -0.78 3.00
C PHE A 56 -1.31 -0.59 3.51
N PRO A 57 -0.52 0.28 2.86
CA PRO A 57 0.74 0.74 3.41
C PRO A 57 0.48 1.68 4.58
N VAL A 58 1.20 1.48 5.66
CA VAL A 58 1.12 2.32 6.87
C VAL A 58 2.49 2.91 7.14
N LEU A 59 2.51 4.22 7.37
CA LEU A 59 3.70 4.93 7.81
C LEU A 59 3.52 5.28 9.29
N VAL A 60 4.25 4.61 10.17
CA VAL A 60 4.21 4.83 11.61
C VAL A 60 5.37 5.72 12.02
N SER A 61 5.06 6.85 12.61
CA SER A 61 6.07 7.74 13.21
C SER A 61 6.15 7.50 14.71
N VAL A 62 7.33 7.12 15.18
CA VAL A 62 7.62 6.85 16.58
C VAL A 62 8.29 8.06 17.20
N TYR A 63 7.78 8.52 18.32
CA TYR A 63 8.32 9.65 19.06
C TYR A 63 9.19 9.19 20.23
N THR A 64 10.02 10.09 20.74
CA THR A 64 10.94 9.83 21.86
C THR A 64 10.24 9.45 23.16
N ASP A 65 8.98 9.83 23.33
CA ASP A 65 8.14 9.51 24.48
C ASP A 65 7.41 8.16 24.36
N ARG A 66 7.77 7.32 23.39
CA ARG A 66 7.15 6.03 23.06
C ARG A 66 5.69 6.15 22.59
N THR A 67 5.26 7.33 22.21
CA THR A 67 4.00 7.51 21.51
C THR A 67 4.21 7.33 20.01
N PHE A 68 3.12 7.07 19.28
CA PHE A 68 3.15 6.91 17.84
C PHE A 68 1.99 7.63 17.17
N THR A 69 2.21 8.01 15.95
CA THR A 69 1.15 8.40 15.01
C THR A 69 1.34 7.61 13.73
N PHE A 70 0.26 7.33 13.02
CA PHE A 70 0.35 6.62 11.76
C PHE A 70 -0.55 7.24 10.69
N ILE A 71 -0.10 7.10 9.46
CA ILE A 71 -0.80 7.57 8.26
C ILE A 71 -1.04 6.36 7.37
N LEU A 72 -2.29 6.20 6.93
CA LEU A 72 -2.66 5.22 5.92
C LEU A 72 -2.45 5.83 4.55
N LYS A 73 -1.74 5.11 3.70
CA LYS A 73 -1.58 5.48 2.28
C LYS A 73 -2.52 4.66 1.42
N THR A 74 -2.68 5.06 0.17
CA THR A 74 -3.47 4.31 -0.80
C THR A 74 -2.86 2.93 -1.04
N PRO A 75 -3.66 1.90 -1.41
CA PRO A 75 -3.13 0.56 -1.66
C PRO A 75 -1.98 0.57 -2.67
N PRO A 76 -0.99 -0.35 -2.57
CA PRO A 76 0.09 -0.43 -3.53
C PRO A 76 -0.44 -0.64 -4.95
N ALA A 77 0.20 0.00 -5.93
CA ALA A 77 -0.19 -0.13 -7.34
C ALA A 77 -0.19 -1.58 -7.81
N SER A 78 0.74 -2.39 -7.33
CA SER A 78 0.81 -3.81 -7.62
C SER A 78 -0.44 -4.58 -7.19
N VAL A 79 -0.94 -4.32 -5.99
CA VAL A 79 -2.17 -4.96 -5.47
C VAL A 79 -3.39 -4.56 -6.29
N LEU A 80 -3.51 -3.29 -6.63
CA LEU A 80 -4.60 -2.78 -7.46
C LEU A 80 -4.56 -3.37 -8.87
N LEU A 81 -3.37 -3.52 -9.45
CA LEU A 81 -3.19 -4.13 -10.76
C LEU A 81 -3.54 -5.62 -10.77
N LEU A 82 -3.11 -6.39 -9.76
CA LEU A 82 -3.47 -7.79 -9.61
C LEU A 82 -4.99 -7.98 -9.53
N ARG A 83 -5.65 -7.12 -8.77
CA ARG A 83 -7.10 -7.16 -8.64
C ARG A 83 -7.80 -6.80 -9.96
N ALA A 84 -7.33 -5.78 -10.66
CA ALA A 84 -7.89 -5.37 -11.96
C ALA A 84 -7.70 -6.45 -13.03
N ALA A 85 -6.57 -7.13 -13.02
CA ALA A 85 -6.28 -8.23 -13.94
C ALA A 85 -6.95 -9.57 -13.54
N GLY A 86 -7.45 -9.67 -12.31
CA GLY A 86 -8.08 -10.88 -11.79
C GLY A 86 -7.10 -12.04 -11.55
N ILE A 87 -5.84 -11.75 -11.28
CA ILE A 87 -4.80 -12.75 -11.02
C ILE A 87 -4.31 -12.68 -9.58
N ALA A 88 -3.85 -13.82 -9.05
CA ALA A 88 -3.38 -13.91 -7.67
C ALA A 88 -1.94 -13.43 -7.48
N LYS A 89 -1.10 -13.60 -8.50
CA LYS A 89 0.33 -13.29 -8.44
C LYS A 89 0.86 -12.84 -9.79
N GLY A 90 1.81 -11.90 -9.76
CA GLY A 90 2.54 -11.46 -10.94
C GLY A 90 3.52 -12.51 -11.48
N SER A 91 4.08 -12.25 -12.65
CA SER A 91 5.05 -13.14 -13.30
C SER A 91 6.41 -13.12 -12.59
N PRO A 92 7.05 -14.27 -12.39
CA PRO A 92 8.45 -14.32 -11.96
C PRO A 92 9.43 -13.89 -13.07
N GLU A 93 9.01 -13.99 -14.33
CA GLU A 93 9.77 -13.57 -15.50
C GLU A 93 8.95 -12.61 -16.38
N PRO A 94 8.70 -11.36 -15.91
CA PRO A 94 7.74 -10.45 -16.54
C PRO A 94 8.12 -10.06 -17.98
N ASN A 95 9.40 -10.13 -18.30
CA ASN A 95 9.89 -9.81 -19.64
C ASN A 95 9.61 -10.91 -20.67
N ARG A 96 9.49 -12.15 -20.21
CA ARG A 96 9.26 -13.33 -21.08
C ARG A 96 7.84 -13.86 -20.98
N ASN A 97 7.32 -13.97 -19.78
CA ASN A 97 6.01 -14.55 -19.47
C ASN A 97 5.02 -13.48 -19.04
N LYS A 98 4.05 -13.18 -19.87
CA LYS A 98 2.92 -12.31 -19.50
C LYS A 98 1.81 -13.17 -18.88
N VAL A 99 1.33 -12.77 -17.71
CA VAL A 99 0.36 -13.53 -16.92
C VAL A 99 -1.04 -12.95 -16.94
N GLY A 100 -1.21 -11.74 -17.45
CA GLY A 100 -2.50 -11.09 -17.53
C GLY A 100 -2.50 -9.85 -18.39
N LYS A 101 -3.68 -9.25 -18.53
CA LYS A 101 -3.91 -8.04 -19.29
C LYS A 101 -4.74 -7.06 -18.47
N VAL A 102 -4.43 -5.79 -18.58
CA VAL A 102 -5.23 -4.70 -18.02
C VAL A 102 -5.57 -3.70 -19.12
N THR A 103 -6.77 -3.14 -19.06
CA THR A 103 -7.18 -2.11 -20.01
C THR A 103 -6.62 -0.75 -19.58
N LYS A 104 -6.46 0.15 -20.53
CA LYS A 104 -6.03 1.52 -20.25
C LYS A 104 -6.97 2.22 -19.28
N LYS A 105 -8.28 1.96 -19.37
CA LYS A 105 -9.29 2.50 -18.45
C LYS A 105 -9.04 2.05 -17.01
N GLN A 106 -8.74 0.76 -16.81
CA GLN A 106 -8.41 0.22 -15.48
C GLN A 106 -7.14 0.87 -14.91
N VAL A 107 -6.14 1.09 -15.75
CA VAL A 107 -4.91 1.80 -15.36
C VAL A 107 -5.20 3.25 -14.96
N GLU A 108 -6.07 3.93 -15.70
CA GLU A 108 -6.48 5.31 -15.37
C GLU A 108 -7.22 5.38 -14.03
N GLU A 109 -8.10 4.43 -13.73
CA GLU A 109 -8.80 4.34 -12.44
C GLU A 109 -7.82 4.14 -11.29
N ILE A 110 -6.85 3.24 -11.46
CA ILE A 110 -5.79 3.00 -10.47
C ILE A 110 -4.95 4.27 -10.29
N ALA A 111 -4.58 4.94 -11.37
CA ALA A 111 -3.83 6.18 -11.34
C ALA A 111 -4.57 7.29 -10.57
N LYS A 112 -5.88 7.40 -10.73
CA LYS A 112 -6.71 8.34 -9.97
C LYS A 112 -6.68 8.06 -8.47
N ILE A 113 -6.76 6.80 -8.08
CA ILE A 113 -6.68 6.38 -6.68
C ILE A 113 -5.31 6.71 -6.11
N LYS A 114 -4.24 6.46 -6.85
CA LYS A 114 -2.85 6.67 -6.42
C LYS A 114 -2.40 8.13 -6.50
N LEU A 115 -3.10 8.98 -7.20
CA LEU A 115 -2.68 10.37 -7.46
C LEU A 115 -2.40 11.15 -6.18
N VAL A 116 -3.10 10.84 -5.10
CA VAL A 116 -2.93 11.47 -3.77
C VAL A 116 -1.53 11.21 -3.21
N ASP A 117 -0.96 10.03 -3.45
CA ASP A 117 0.34 9.60 -2.90
C ASP A 117 1.51 9.83 -3.88
N LEU A 118 1.20 10.14 -5.13
CA LEU A 118 2.23 10.39 -6.15
C LEU A 118 2.74 11.83 -6.10
N ASN A 119 3.96 12.02 -6.56
CA ASN A 119 4.61 13.33 -6.64
C ASN A 119 4.24 14.13 -7.91
N THR A 120 3.16 13.75 -8.57
CA THR A 120 2.67 14.42 -9.77
C THR A 120 1.24 14.89 -9.59
N THR A 121 0.89 15.97 -10.27
CA THR A 121 -0.49 16.48 -10.36
C THR A 121 -1.16 16.09 -11.67
N SER A 122 -0.38 15.61 -12.64
CA SER A 122 -0.86 15.20 -13.96
C SER A 122 -1.35 13.76 -13.94
N LEU A 123 -2.59 13.53 -14.39
CA LEU A 123 -3.13 12.18 -14.53
C LEU A 123 -2.34 11.35 -15.56
N ASP A 124 -1.90 11.96 -16.66
CA ASP A 124 -1.11 11.27 -17.68
C ASP A 124 0.21 10.74 -17.12
N SER A 125 0.90 11.52 -16.30
CA SER A 125 2.12 11.09 -15.63
C SER A 125 1.86 9.96 -14.64
N ALA A 126 0.76 10.02 -13.89
CA ALA A 126 0.34 8.95 -12.99
C ALA A 126 0.02 7.66 -13.75
N VAL A 127 -0.67 7.75 -14.87
CA VAL A 127 -0.97 6.61 -15.75
C VAL A 127 0.32 5.94 -16.25
N ARG A 128 1.30 6.71 -16.68
CA ARG A 128 2.61 6.17 -17.12
C ARG A 128 3.34 5.46 -15.99
N THR A 129 3.27 5.99 -14.77
CA THR A 129 3.87 5.37 -13.59
C THR A 129 3.23 4.00 -13.31
N VAL A 130 1.91 3.91 -13.34
CA VAL A 130 1.17 2.67 -13.13
C VAL A 130 1.44 1.67 -14.27
N MET A 131 1.50 2.13 -15.51
CA MET A 131 1.85 1.29 -16.68
C MET A 131 3.23 0.66 -16.54
N GLY A 132 4.22 1.42 -16.06
CA GLY A 132 5.56 0.89 -15.77
C GLY A 132 5.54 -0.23 -14.73
N THR A 133 4.77 -0.07 -13.67
CA THR A 133 4.56 -1.10 -12.65
C THR A 133 3.88 -2.34 -13.26
N ALA A 134 2.85 -2.16 -14.07
CA ALA A 134 2.16 -3.27 -14.74
C ALA A 134 3.11 -4.07 -15.64
N ARG A 135 3.96 -3.39 -16.40
CA ARG A 135 4.97 -4.04 -17.25
C ARG A 135 5.91 -4.91 -16.43
N ASN A 136 6.40 -4.42 -15.32
CA ASN A 136 7.29 -5.16 -14.42
C ASN A 136 6.61 -6.33 -13.71
N MET A 137 5.30 -6.34 -13.65
CA MET A 137 4.52 -7.45 -13.09
C MET A 137 4.17 -8.54 -14.12
N GLY A 138 4.48 -8.32 -15.39
CA GLY A 138 4.11 -9.21 -16.46
C GLY A 138 2.68 -9.02 -16.96
N LEU A 139 2.13 -7.82 -16.81
CA LEU A 139 0.83 -7.44 -17.34
C LEU A 139 0.98 -6.65 -18.64
N GLU A 140 0.16 -6.96 -19.62
CA GLU A 140 0.03 -6.16 -20.83
C GLU A 140 -1.06 -5.10 -20.64
N VAL A 141 -0.73 -3.87 -21.01
CA VAL A 141 -1.72 -2.79 -21.07
C VAL A 141 -2.30 -2.74 -22.48
N VAL A 142 -3.60 -2.98 -22.58
CA VAL A 142 -4.32 -2.99 -23.85
C VAL A 142 -5.28 -1.80 -23.93
N GLU A 143 -5.43 -1.27 -25.12
CA GLU A 143 -6.45 -0.28 -25.42
C GLU A 143 -7.79 -1.00 -25.62
N ALA A 144 -8.71 -0.72 -24.75
CA ALA A 144 -10.05 -1.29 -24.86
C ALA A 144 -11.12 -0.20 -24.74
#